data_bd0faa0763b6b27435577f551f658abc
#
_entry.id   bd0faa0763b6b27435577f551f658abc
#
_cell.length_a   1.000
_cell.length_b   1.000
_cell.length_c   1.000
_cell.angle_alpha   90.00
_cell.angle_beta   90.00
_cell.angle_gamma   90.00
#
_symmetry.space_group_name_H-M   'P 1'
#
loop_
_entity.id
_entity.type
_entity.pdbx_description
1 polymer ?
#
loop_
_entity_poly.entity_id
_entity_poly.type
_entity_poly.pdbx_seq_one_letter_code
_entity_poly.pdbx_strand_id
1 'polypeptide(L)' 'MITSKFREQHSEVYKWIIDNQNVNGFIGDIYDRIVRSKPISPRQLQGVKNTMKYLTIHTHLLNEISI' A
#
# COMPACT_ATOMS: atom_id res chain seq x y z
N MET A 1 -17.91 -7.99 -4.71
CA MET A 1 -16.58 -8.31 -5.21
C MET A 1 -15.52 -7.77 -4.28
N ILE A 2 -14.51 -8.59 -4.01
CA ILE A 2 -13.49 -8.27 -3.01
C ILE A 2 -12.71 -7.01 -3.38
N THR A 3 -12.33 -6.87 -4.64
CA THR A 3 -11.57 -5.71 -5.10
C THR A 3 -12.37 -4.40 -4.96
N SER A 4 -13.66 -4.44 -5.29
CA SER A 4 -14.54 -3.28 -5.13
C SER A 4 -14.66 -2.87 -3.67
N LYS A 5 -14.86 -3.86 -2.79
CA LYS A 5 -14.98 -3.57 -1.37
C LYS A 5 -13.70 -2.97 -0.80
N PHE A 6 -12.56 -3.53 -1.19
CA PHE A 6 -11.28 -3.00 -0.73
C PHE A 6 -11.10 -1.55 -1.17
N ARG A 7 -11.37 -1.26 -2.43
CA ARG A 7 -11.25 0.08 -2.97
C ARG A 7 -12.20 1.07 -2.26
N GLU A 8 -13.41 0.63 -1.95
CA GLU A 8 -14.39 1.48 -1.26
C GLU A 8 -14.02 1.72 0.20
N GLN A 9 -13.61 0.67 0.90
CA GLN A 9 -13.32 0.74 2.33
C GLN A 9 -11.95 1.35 2.62
N HIS A 10 -11.01 1.19 1.70
CA HIS A 10 -9.62 1.59 1.90
C HIS A 10 -9.10 2.33 0.66
N SER A 11 -9.84 3.35 0.23
CA SER A 11 -9.51 4.05 -1.02
C SER A 11 -8.12 4.67 -1.02
N GLU A 12 -7.69 5.25 0.10
CA GLU A 12 -6.36 5.83 0.20
C GLU A 12 -5.26 4.78 0.12
N VAL A 13 -5.46 3.67 0.82
CA VAL A 13 -4.52 2.54 0.81
C VAL A 13 -4.47 1.95 -0.60
N TYR A 14 -5.62 1.75 -1.22
CA TYR A 14 -5.70 1.22 -2.57
C TYR A 14 -4.92 2.09 -3.56
N LYS A 15 -5.15 3.39 -3.51
CA LYS A 15 -4.46 4.33 -4.39
C LYS A 15 -2.95 4.30 -4.17
N TRP A 16 -2.55 4.27 -2.90
CA TRP A 16 -1.14 4.22 -2.56
C TRP A 16 -0.47 2.94 -3.11
N ILE A 17 -1.15 1.80 -3.01
CA ILE A 17 -0.64 0.53 -3.54
C ILE A 17 -0.44 0.62 -5.06
N ILE A 18 -1.41 1.17 -5.77
CA ILE A 18 -1.31 1.35 -7.22
C ILE A 18 -0.10 2.22 -7.58
N ASP A 19 0.05 3.32 -6.86
CA ASP A 19 1.13 4.27 -7.15
C ASP A 19 2.50 3.74 -6.75
N ASN A 20 2.57 2.80 -5.80
CA ASN A 20 3.83 2.31 -5.24
C ASN A 20 4.03 0.81 -5.42
N GLN A 21 3.41 0.22 -6.44
CA GLN A 21 3.45 -1.22 -6.66
C GLN A 21 4.86 -1.78 -6.83
N ASN A 22 5.81 -0.94 -7.20
CA ASN A 22 7.20 -1.36 -7.42
C ASN A 22 8.13 -1.02 -6.25
N VAL A 23 7.59 -0.56 -5.13
CA VAL A 23 8.41 -0.11 -4.01
C VAL A 23 9.14 -1.28 -3.33
N ASN A 24 8.50 -2.43 -3.22
CA ASN A 24 9.12 -3.67 -2.75
C ASN A 24 8.25 -4.87 -3.14
N GLY A 25 8.77 -6.09 -2.88
CA GLY A 25 8.09 -7.31 -3.26
C GLY A 25 6.76 -7.52 -2.52
N PHE A 26 6.71 -7.09 -1.26
CA PHE A 26 5.47 -7.24 -0.47
C PHE A 26 4.33 -6.43 -1.06
N ILE A 27 4.57 -5.17 -1.38
CA ILE A 27 3.54 -4.30 -1.98
C ILE A 27 3.17 -4.80 -3.37
N GLY A 28 4.14 -5.30 -4.13
CA GLY A 28 3.87 -5.91 -5.43
C GLY A 28 2.95 -7.11 -5.34
N ASP A 29 3.14 -7.96 -4.32
CA ASP A 29 2.25 -9.10 -4.06
C ASP A 29 0.83 -8.64 -3.72
N ILE A 30 0.71 -7.61 -2.89
CA ILE A 30 -0.60 -7.07 -2.53
C ILE A 30 -1.30 -6.50 -3.77
N TYR A 31 -0.57 -5.77 -4.60
CA TYR A 31 -1.10 -5.25 -5.86
C TYR A 31 -1.63 -6.39 -6.75
N ASP A 32 -0.85 -7.46 -6.87
CA ASP A 32 -1.23 -8.62 -7.67
C ASP A 32 -2.52 -9.25 -7.15
N ARG A 33 -2.67 -9.36 -5.83
CA ARG A 33 -3.90 -9.88 -5.22
C ARG A 33 -5.10 -9.01 -5.56
N ILE A 34 -4.93 -7.70 -5.51
CA ILE A 34 -6.01 -6.75 -5.84
C ILE A 34 -6.42 -6.92 -7.30
N VAL A 35 -5.47 -6.98 -8.21
CA VAL A 35 -5.74 -7.12 -9.64
C VAL A 35 -6.46 -8.45 -9.93
N ARG A 36 -6.11 -9.50 -9.21
CA ARG A 36 -6.69 -10.83 -9.40
C ARG A 36 -7.94 -11.06 -8.54
N SER A 37 -8.41 -10.03 -7.85
CA SER A 37 -9.59 -10.09 -6.97
C SER A 37 -9.43 -11.13 -5.85
N LYS A 38 -8.21 -11.33 -5.37
CA LYS A 38 -7.93 -12.21 -4.24
C LYS A 38 -8.09 -11.47 -2.92
N PRO A 39 -8.52 -12.16 -1.86
CA PRO A 39 -8.72 -11.49 -0.56
C PRO A 39 -7.41 -11.04 0.05
N ILE A 40 -7.46 -9.91 0.77
CA ILE A 40 -6.34 -9.40 1.52
C ILE A 40 -6.67 -9.57 3.00
N SER A 41 -5.81 -10.27 3.74
CA SER A 41 -6.04 -10.52 5.16
C SER A 41 -5.82 -9.25 5.98
N PRO A 42 -6.39 -9.19 7.20
CA PRO A 42 -6.12 -8.05 8.10
C PRO A 42 -4.64 -7.87 8.38
N ARG A 43 -3.89 -8.96 8.48
CA ARG A 43 -2.44 -8.90 8.70
C ARG A 43 -1.72 -8.27 7.51
N GLN A 44 -2.12 -8.65 6.30
CA GLN A 44 -1.55 -8.06 5.08
C GLN A 44 -1.87 -6.58 4.99
N LEU A 45 -3.10 -6.21 5.30
CA LEU A 45 -3.51 -4.81 5.30
C LEU A 45 -2.70 -4.01 6.32
N GLN A 46 -2.48 -4.56 7.51
CA GLN A 46 -1.68 -3.88 8.53
C GLN A 46 -0.23 -3.71 8.04
N GLY A 47 0.32 -4.71 7.37
CA GLY A 47 1.65 -4.60 6.79
C GLY A 47 1.75 -3.49 5.76
N VAL A 48 0.72 -3.33 4.92
CA VAL A 48 0.68 -2.23 3.95
C VAL A 48 0.65 -0.89 4.67
N LYS A 49 -0.20 -0.74 5.68
CA LYS A 49 -0.29 0.50 6.45
C LYS A 49 1.03 0.84 7.13
N ASN A 50 1.72 -0.16 7.66
CA ASN A 50 3.03 0.03 8.28
C ASN A 50 4.06 0.52 7.26
N THR A 51 4.05 -0.06 6.06
CA THR A 51 4.95 0.35 4.98
C THR A 51 4.66 1.78 4.54
N MET A 52 3.40 2.13 4.40
CA MET A 52 2.99 3.49 4.05
C MET A 52 3.55 4.49 5.06
N LYS A 53 3.36 4.20 6.33
CA LYS A 53 3.81 5.07 7.40
C LYS A 53 5.33 5.22 7.40
N TYR A 54 6.03 4.11 7.26
CA TYR A 54 7.49 4.10 7.23
C TYR A 54 8.03 4.96 6.08
N LEU A 55 7.52 4.75 4.88
CA LEU A 55 8.00 5.47 3.70
C LEU A 55 7.66 6.95 3.77
N THR A 56 6.50 7.30 4.31
CA THR A 56 6.11 8.70 4.47
C THR A 56 7.07 9.42 5.42
N ILE A 57 7.38 8.81 6.55
CA ILE A 57 8.31 9.38 7.52
C ILE A 57 9.71 9.52 6.93
N HIS A 58 10.16 8.46 6.23
CA HIS A 58 11.49 8.45 5.62
C HIS A 58 11.62 9.54 4.55
N THR A 59 10.63 9.68 3.70
CA THR A 59 10.61 10.70 2.66
C THR A 59 10.63 12.10 3.26
N HIS A 60 9.86 12.29 4.33
CA HIS A 60 9.81 13.57 5.02
C HIS A 60 11.20 13.97 5.58
N LEU A 61 11.88 13.01 6.21
CA LEU A 61 13.22 13.23 6.74
C LEU A 61 14.22 13.57 5.65
N LEU A 62 14.15 12.88 4.52
CA LEU A 62 15.01 13.17 3.38
C LEU A 62 14.78 14.56 2.84
N ASN A 63 13.55 15.00 2.77
CA ASN A 63 13.22 16.35 2.31
C ASN A 63 13.79 17.41 3.23
N GLU A 64 13.75 17.19 4.54
CA GLU A 64 14.33 18.10 5.51
C GLU A 64 15.83 18.18 5.37
N ILE A 65 16.48 17.06 5.15
CA ILE A 65 17.93 17.00 4.98
C ILE A 65 18.38 17.70 3.69
N SER A 66 17.58 17.61 2.66
CA SER A 66 17.88 18.18 1.34
C SER A 66 17.90 19.70 1.31
N ILE A 67 17.31 20.31 2.29
CA ILE A 67 17.27 21.76 2.39
C ILE A 67 18.53 22.26 3.10
#